data_c7badba517be9781fdebb97e42492d97
#
_entry.id   c7badba517be9781fdebb97e42492d97
#
_cell.length_a   1.000
_cell.length_b   1.000
_cell.length_c   1.000
_cell.angle_alpha   90.00
_cell.angle_beta   90.00
_cell.angle_gamma   90.00
#
_symmetry.space_group_name_H-M   'P 1'
#
loop_
_entity.id
_entity.type
_entity.pdbx_description
1 polymer ?
#
loop_
_entity_poly.entity_id
_entity_poly.type
_entity_poly.pdbx_seq_one_letter_code
_entity_poly.pdbx_strand_id
1 'polypeptide(L)'
;MNKQLMIFSDGGARGNPGPAAIAFLILSENCQLLQTSTSYIGLHTNNQAEYQALIAALESAITLSAEEVTCHLDSELVTKQLTGEYTVKNTDLRQKWKKVQELKKHFKQITFINVPRTNSQIQQADKLVNQTLDEKTKKH
;
A
#
# COMPACT_ATOMS: atom_id res chain seq x y z
N MET A 1 7.44 -8.68 23.90
CA MET A 1 6.68 -7.46 23.59
C MET A 1 6.07 -7.53 22.22
N ASN A 2 4.83 -7.08 22.07
CA ASN A 2 4.19 -7.02 20.76
C ASN A 2 4.65 -5.78 20.04
N LYS A 3 5.22 -5.99 18.84
CA LYS A 3 5.61 -4.89 17.98
C LYS A 3 4.45 -4.51 17.09
N GLN A 4 3.93 -3.31 17.28
CA GLN A 4 2.81 -2.78 16.52
C GLN A 4 3.31 -1.72 15.55
N LEU A 5 2.95 -1.83 14.30
CA LEU A 5 3.33 -0.87 13.27
C LEU A 5 2.10 -0.33 12.56
N MET A 6 2.21 0.92 12.13
CA MET A 6 1.21 1.56 11.29
C MET A 6 1.78 1.69 9.88
N ILE A 7 1.00 1.25 8.90
CA ILE A 7 1.36 1.31 7.49
C ILE A 7 0.45 2.31 6.80
N PHE A 8 1.03 3.19 5.98
CA PHE A 8 0.31 4.07 5.08
C PHE A 8 0.83 3.79 3.68
N SER A 9 -0.02 3.29 2.80
CA SER A 9 0.40 2.90 1.45
C SER A 9 -0.46 3.59 0.40
N ASP A 10 0.17 3.89 -0.74
CA ASP A 10 -0.48 4.53 -1.86
C ASP A 10 0.13 4.02 -3.17
N GLY A 11 -0.70 3.86 -4.18
CA GLY A 11 -0.27 3.49 -5.51
C GLY A 11 -1.08 4.25 -6.53
N GLY A 12 -0.46 4.61 -7.64
CA GLY A 12 -1.14 5.36 -8.67
C GLY A 12 -0.54 5.14 -10.04
N ALA A 13 -1.37 5.35 -11.05
CA ALA A 13 -0.98 5.26 -12.45
C ALA A 13 -1.38 6.53 -13.19
N ARG A 14 -0.53 6.98 -14.10
CA ARG A 14 -0.85 8.07 -15.02
C ARG A 14 -1.39 7.49 -16.31
N GLY A 15 -2.71 7.38 -16.36
CA GLY A 15 -3.45 6.57 -17.31
C GLY A 15 -3.89 5.27 -16.61
N ASN A 16 -4.96 4.68 -17.06
CA ASN A 16 -5.54 3.52 -16.38
C ASN A 16 -5.86 2.41 -17.39
N PRO A 17 -4.85 1.59 -17.81
CA PRO A 17 -3.50 1.51 -17.27
C PRO A 17 -2.56 2.59 -17.81
N GLY A 18 -1.44 2.73 -17.11
CA GLY A 18 -0.38 3.66 -17.50
C GLY A 18 0.84 3.47 -16.61
N PRO A 19 1.87 4.33 -16.78
CA PRO A 19 3.03 4.30 -15.89
C PRO A 19 2.58 4.45 -14.45
N ALA A 20 3.02 3.52 -13.60
CA ALA A 20 2.54 3.43 -12.22
C ALA A 20 3.69 3.38 -11.22
N ALA A 21 3.43 3.87 -10.02
CA ALA A 21 4.39 3.83 -8.92
C ALA A 21 3.67 3.53 -7.61
N ILE A 22 4.44 3.07 -6.65
CA ILE A 22 3.95 2.74 -5.32
C ILE A 22 4.79 3.48 -4.29
N ALA A 23 4.20 3.73 -3.12
CA ALA A 23 4.91 4.29 -1.99
C ALA A 23 4.26 3.82 -0.69
N PHE A 24 5.07 3.74 0.36
CA PHE A 24 4.53 3.47 1.69
C PHE A 24 5.40 4.10 2.77
N LEU A 25 4.76 4.34 3.90
CA LEU A 25 5.42 4.76 5.14
C LEU A 25 5.07 3.74 6.21
N ILE A 26 6.07 3.39 7.02
CA ILE A 26 5.86 2.53 8.20
C ILE A 26 6.25 3.34 9.42
N LEU A 27 5.31 3.47 10.36
CA LEU A 27 5.50 4.19 11.60
C LEU A 27 5.36 3.23 12.79
N SER A 28 6.09 3.52 13.86
CA SER A 28 5.88 2.84 15.13
C SER A 28 4.55 3.29 15.74
N GLU A 29 4.09 2.58 16.78
CA GLU A 29 2.87 2.99 17.49
C GLU A 29 2.98 4.38 18.11
N ASN A 30 4.21 4.87 18.34
CA ASN A 30 4.48 6.23 18.83
C ASN A 30 4.57 7.24 17.69
N CYS A 31 4.15 6.86 16.49
CA CYS A 31 4.18 7.70 15.29
C CYS A 31 5.59 8.10 14.83
N GLN A 32 6.60 7.34 15.21
CA GLN A 32 7.96 7.54 14.71
C GLN A 32 8.10 6.88 13.35
N LEU A 33 8.58 7.62 12.35
CA LEU A 33 8.81 7.06 11.02
C LEU A 33 9.98 6.08 11.05
N LEU A 34 9.70 4.82 10.70
CA LEU A 34 10.71 3.76 10.68
C LEU A 34 11.22 3.48 9.27
N GLN A 35 10.36 3.60 8.28
CA GLN A 35 10.73 3.31 6.90
C GLN A 35 9.82 4.06 5.95
N THR A 36 10.40 4.52 4.85
CA THR A 36 9.65 5.07 3.73
C THR A 36 10.24 4.49 2.45
N SER A 37 9.40 4.25 1.46
CA SER A 37 9.84 3.63 0.21
C SER A 37 8.95 4.10 -0.94
N THR A 38 9.55 4.18 -2.12
CA THR A 38 8.81 4.44 -3.35
C THR A 38 9.48 3.70 -4.49
N SER A 39 8.70 3.22 -5.46
CA SER A 39 9.22 2.45 -6.61
C SER A 39 8.33 2.65 -7.83
N TYR A 40 8.97 2.73 -8.98
CA TYR A 40 8.28 2.64 -10.26
C TYR A 40 8.01 1.16 -10.56
N ILE A 41 6.78 0.84 -10.96
CA ILE A 41 6.37 -0.56 -11.17
C ILE A 41 5.97 -0.89 -12.61
N GLY A 42 6.19 0.04 -13.56
CA GLY A 42 5.83 -0.18 -14.95
C GLY A 42 4.37 0.15 -15.24
N LEU A 43 3.77 -0.52 -16.21
CA LEU A 43 2.42 -0.23 -16.65
C LEU A 43 1.41 -1.04 -15.84
N HIS A 44 0.54 -0.35 -15.11
CA HIS A 44 -0.50 -0.97 -14.28
C HIS A 44 -1.72 -0.06 -14.19
N THR A 45 -2.82 -0.61 -13.71
CA THR A 45 -3.99 0.19 -13.36
C THR A 45 -3.79 0.79 -11.96
N ASN A 46 -4.60 1.78 -11.60
CA ASN A 46 -4.59 2.36 -10.26
C ASN A 46 -4.81 1.28 -9.19
N ASN A 47 -5.79 0.41 -9.38
CA ASN A 47 -6.09 -0.63 -8.39
C ASN A 47 -4.97 -1.64 -8.24
N GLN A 48 -4.30 -2.00 -9.34
CA GLN A 48 -3.12 -2.87 -9.29
C GLN A 48 -2.00 -2.21 -8.48
N ALA A 49 -1.75 -0.93 -8.71
CA ALA A 49 -0.73 -0.18 -7.98
C ALA A 49 -1.06 -0.08 -6.49
N GLU A 50 -2.33 0.14 -6.14
CA GLU A 50 -2.76 0.17 -4.74
C GLU A 50 -2.46 -1.15 -4.03
N TYR A 51 -2.80 -2.28 -4.65
CA TYR A 51 -2.48 -3.59 -4.08
C TYR A 51 -0.98 -3.82 -3.95
N GLN A 52 -0.21 -3.45 -4.98
CA GLN A 52 1.24 -3.65 -4.95
C GLN A 52 1.92 -2.83 -3.85
N ALA A 53 1.44 -1.61 -3.63
CA ALA A 53 1.96 -0.76 -2.54
C ALA A 53 1.74 -1.43 -1.18
N LEU A 54 0.54 -1.96 -0.96
CA LEU A 54 0.23 -2.67 0.29
C LEU A 54 1.07 -3.92 0.44
N ILE A 55 1.21 -4.72 -0.62
CA ILE A 55 2.01 -5.95 -0.58
C ILE A 55 3.46 -5.62 -0.21
N ALA A 56 4.05 -4.62 -0.86
CA ALA A 56 5.43 -4.19 -0.56
C ALA A 56 5.56 -3.74 0.90
N ALA A 57 4.59 -2.98 1.39
CA ALA A 57 4.59 -2.51 2.78
C ALA A 57 4.49 -3.67 3.77
N LEU A 58 3.63 -4.65 3.50
CA LEU A 58 3.47 -5.82 4.37
C LEU A 58 4.75 -6.68 4.39
N GLU A 59 5.40 -6.86 3.25
CA GLU A 59 6.66 -7.58 3.18
C GLU A 59 7.74 -6.87 4.00
N SER A 60 7.81 -5.55 3.95
CA SER A 60 8.72 -4.76 4.79
C SER A 60 8.39 -4.88 6.27
N ALA A 61 7.10 -4.88 6.63
CA ALA A 61 6.68 -5.03 8.02
C ALA A 61 7.07 -6.39 8.57
N ILE A 62 7.01 -7.44 7.75
CA ILE A 62 7.47 -8.78 8.14
C ILE A 62 8.97 -8.73 8.43
N THR A 63 9.75 -8.11 7.56
CA THR A 63 11.20 -7.94 7.76
C THR A 63 11.51 -7.19 9.04
N LEU A 64 10.66 -6.24 9.43
CA LEU A 64 10.80 -5.49 10.67
C LEU A 64 10.30 -6.26 11.90
N SER A 65 9.87 -7.51 11.71
CA SER A 65 9.36 -8.39 12.78
C SER A 65 8.11 -7.84 13.46
N ALA A 66 7.23 -7.20 12.70
CA ALA A 66 5.97 -6.70 13.24
C ALA A 66 5.07 -7.88 13.64
N GLU A 67 4.39 -7.76 14.77
CA GLU A 67 3.41 -8.74 15.21
C GLU A 67 1.99 -8.28 14.88
N GLU A 68 1.72 -6.99 14.96
CA GLU A 68 0.42 -6.41 14.64
C GLU A 68 0.63 -5.22 13.70
N VAL A 69 -0.21 -5.11 12.69
CA VAL A 69 -0.15 -3.99 11.75
C VAL A 69 -1.53 -3.42 11.51
N THR A 70 -1.58 -2.10 11.41
CA THR A 70 -2.77 -1.38 10.97
C THR A 70 -2.43 -0.71 9.64
N CYS A 71 -3.15 -1.09 8.60
CA CYS A 71 -2.90 -0.61 7.24
C CYS A 71 -3.91 0.47 6.89
N HIS A 72 -3.42 1.64 6.49
CA HIS A 72 -4.23 2.79 6.12
C HIS A 72 -4.14 3.01 4.63
N LEU A 73 -5.29 3.02 3.96
CA LEU A 73 -5.40 3.19 2.50
C LEU A 73 -6.47 4.22 2.20
N ASP A 74 -6.30 4.98 1.12
CA ASP A 74 -7.32 5.91 0.68
C ASP A 74 -8.27 5.32 -0.37
N SER A 75 -7.98 4.11 -0.86
CA SER A 75 -8.86 3.40 -1.78
C SER A 75 -9.97 2.69 -1.01
N GLU A 76 -11.20 3.17 -1.15
CA GLU A 76 -12.36 2.51 -0.55
C GLU A 76 -12.58 1.12 -1.15
N LEU A 77 -12.44 1.00 -2.47
CA LEU A 77 -12.62 -0.28 -3.16
C LEU A 77 -11.68 -1.34 -2.62
N VAL A 78 -10.38 -1.04 -2.61
CA VAL A 78 -9.36 -2.00 -2.16
C VAL A 78 -9.58 -2.34 -0.69
N THR A 79 -9.85 -1.35 0.15
CA THR A 79 -10.11 -1.58 1.58
C THR A 79 -11.28 -2.53 1.78
N LYS A 80 -12.39 -2.31 1.08
CA LYS A 80 -13.58 -3.15 1.20
C LYS A 80 -13.37 -4.56 0.64
N GLN A 81 -12.56 -4.70 -0.38
CA GLN A 81 -12.15 -6.03 -0.85
C GLN A 81 -11.34 -6.77 0.21
N LEU A 82 -10.44 -6.06 0.90
CA LEU A 82 -9.60 -6.66 1.93
C LEU A 82 -10.37 -7.03 3.19
N THR A 83 -11.40 -6.28 3.55
CA THR A 83 -12.24 -6.59 4.71
C THR A 83 -13.32 -7.63 4.41
N GLY A 84 -13.47 -8.03 3.13
CA GLY A 84 -14.46 -9.02 2.72
C GLY A 84 -15.82 -8.45 2.40
N GLU A 85 -16.02 -7.14 2.47
CA GLU A 85 -17.29 -6.49 2.13
C GLU A 85 -17.57 -6.57 0.62
N TYR A 86 -16.53 -6.49 -0.20
CA TYR A 86 -16.64 -6.60 -1.66
C TYR A 86 -15.90 -7.83 -2.15
N THR A 87 -16.50 -8.53 -3.10
CA THR A 87 -15.87 -9.68 -3.77
C THR A 87 -14.89 -9.17 -4.82
N VAL A 88 -13.73 -9.82 -4.92
CA VAL A 88 -12.73 -9.50 -5.94
C VAL A 88 -13.01 -10.33 -7.18
N LYS A 89 -13.56 -9.74 -8.22
CA LYS A 89 -13.93 -10.42 -9.47
C LYS A 89 -12.84 -10.39 -10.53
N ASN A 90 -12.06 -9.30 -10.57
CA ASN A 90 -10.97 -9.15 -11.52
C ASN A 90 -9.87 -10.17 -11.23
N THR A 91 -9.46 -10.93 -12.24
CA THR A 91 -8.49 -12.04 -12.08
C THR A 91 -7.16 -11.56 -11.52
N ASP A 92 -6.62 -10.46 -12.05
CA ASP A 92 -5.33 -9.95 -11.60
C ASP A 92 -5.41 -9.42 -10.17
N LEU A 93 -6.44 -8.65 -9.86
CA LEU A 93 -6.63 -8.15 -8.50
C LEU A 93 -6.86 -9.28 -7.51
N ARG A 94 -7.53 -10.36 -7.95
CA ARG A 94 -7.76 -11.52 -7.10
C ARG A 94 -6.45 -12.21 -6.73
N GLN A 95 -5.50 -12.29 -7.67
CA GLN A 95 -4.18 -12.85 -7.38
C GLN A 95 -3.45 -12.00 -6.34
N LYS A 96 -3.53 -10.68 -6.46
CA LYS A 96 -2.94 -9.77 -5.49
C LYS A 96 -3.63 -9.86 -4.13
N TRP A 97 -4.97 -9.96 -4.13
CA TRP A 97 -5.75 -10.17 -2.92
C TRP A 97 -5.32 -11.46 -2.21
N LYS A 98 -5.12 -12.55 -2.97
CA LYS A 98 -4.63 -13.82 -2.41
C LYS A 98 -3.26 -13.66 -1.78
N LYS A 99 -2.38 -12.89 -2.41
CA LYS A 99 -1.05 -12.60 -1.86
C LYS A 99 -1.16 -11.90 -0.51
N VAL A 100 -2.06 -10.94 -0.39
CA VAL A 100 -2.29 -10.26 0.90
C VAL A 100 -2.80 -11.26 1.93
N GLN A 101 -3.72 -12.16 1.55
CA GLN A 101 -4.22 -13.18 2.48
C GLN A 101 -3.11 -14.09 2.99
N GLU A 102 -2.13 -14.44 2.15
CA GLU A 102 -0.97 -15.21 2.57
C GLU A 102 -0.08 -14.41 3.52
N LEU A 103 0.17 -13.14 3.22
CA LEU A 103 1.01 -12.27 4.06
C LEU A 103 0.39 -12.04 5.44
N LYS A 104 -0.95 -12.01 5.52
CA LYS A 104 -1.67 -11.85 6.80
C LYS A 104 -1.26 -12.91 7.82
N LYS A 105 -0.91 -14.10 7.38
CA LYS A 105 -0.57 -15.22 8.27
C LYS A 105 0.68 -14.96 9.09
N HIS A 106 1.50 -14.00 8.68
CA HIS A 106 2.74 -13.62 9.39
C HIS A 106 2.48 -12.71 10.58
N PHE A 107 1.27 -12.21 10.74
CA PHE A 107 0.91 -11.27 11.81
C PHE A 107 -0.11 -11.89 12.76
N LYS A 108 -0.04 -11.54 14.02
CA LYS A 108 -1.06 -11.93 15.00
C LYS A 108 -2.37 -11.22 14.70
N GLN A 109 -2.28 -9.98 14.24
CA GLN A 109 -3.45 -9.19 13.90
C GLN A 109 -3.10 -8.21 12.79
N ILE A 110 -4.01 -8.09 11.84
CA ILE A 110 -3.93 -7.09 10.78
C ILE A 110 -5.28 -6.40 10.65
N THR A 111 -5.25 -5.09 10.53
CA THR A 111 -6.45 -4.26 10.39
C THR A 111 -6.29 -3.39 9.16
N PHE A 112 -7.35 -3.26 8.35
CA PHE A 112 -7.37 -2.38 7.19
C PHE A 112 -8.34 -1.24 7.46
N ILE A 113 -7.87 -0.01 7.30
CA ILE A 113 -8.66 1.20 7.56
C ILE A 113 -8.64 2.07 6.31
N ASN A 114 -9.83 2.45 5.85
CA ASN A 114 -9.93 3.45 4.79
C ASN A 114 -9.84 4.84 5.42
N VAL A 115 -8.92 5.65 4.93
CA VAL A 115 -8.70 7.02 5.40
C VAL A 115 -8.90 8.00 4.23
N PRO A 116 -9.25 9.25 4.51
CA PRO A 116 -9.42 10.23 3.44
C PRO A 116 -8.08 10.62 2.83
N ARG A 117 -8.10 11.10 1.58
CA ARG A 117 -6.90 11.58 0.88
C ARG A 117 -6.22 12.73 1.59
N THR A 118 -6.93 13.42 2.47
CA THR A 118 -6.38 14.51 3.27
C THR A 118 -5.55 14.05 4.45
N ASN A 119 -5.52 12.73 4.73
CA ASN A 119 -4.63 12.17 5.77
C ASN A 119 -3.19 12.57 5.46
N SER A 120 -2.46 13.10 6.45
CA SER A 120 -1.14 13.67 6.22
C SER A 120 -0.11 12.64 5.77
N GLN A 121 -0.15 11.42 6.29
CA GLN A 121 0.78 10.38 5.89
C GLN A 121 0.44 9.84 4.49
N ILE A 122 -0.84 9.73 4.16
CA ILE A 122 -1.26 9.35 2.80
C ILE A 122 -0.81 10.44 1.80
N GLN A 123 -0.90 11.72 2.15
CA GLN A 123 -0.41 12.78 1.29
C GLN A 123 1.10 12.67 1.03
N GLN A 124 1.87 12.28 2.05
CA GLN A 124 3.30 12.04 1.86
C GLN A 124 3.56 10.86 0.91
N ALA A 125 2.81 9.76 1.06
CA ALA A 125 2.93 8.62 0.15
C ALA A 125 2.54 9.02 -1.28
N ASP A 126 1.46 9.75 -1.45
CA ASP A 126 1.02 10.26 -2.76
C ASP A 126 2.08 11.15 -3.40
N LYS A 127 2.70 12.02 -2.61
CA LYS A 127 3.78 12.87 -3.08
C LYS A 127 4.97 12.05 -3.61
N LEU A 128 5.33 10.98 -2.92
CA LEU A 128 6.41 10.08 -3.34
C LEU A 128 6.05 9.36 -4.64
N VAL A 129 4.80 8.90 -4.79
CA VAL A 129 4.31 8.31 -6.03
C VAL A 129 4.48 9.28 -7.18
N ASN A 130 4.02 10.53 -7.00
CA ASN A 130 4.09 11.54 -8.04
C ASN A 130 5.53 11.92 -8.39
N GLN A 131 6.40 12.04 -7.39
CA GLN A 131 7.82 12.32 -7.65
C GLN A 131 8.47 11.20 -8.45
N THR A 132 8.18 9.96 -8.12
CA THR A 132 8.71 8.80 -8.84
C THR A 132 8.23 8.79 -10.29
N LEU A 133 6.94 9.06 -10.51
CA LEU A 133 6.38 9.13 -11.85
C LEU A 133 6.94 10.32 -12.66
N ASP A 134 7.13 11.47 -12.01
CA ASP A 134 7.74 12.63 -12.66
C ASP A 134 9.14 12.30 -13.17
N GLU A 135 9.95 11.63 -12.37
CA GLU A 135 11.30 11.26 -12.77
C GLU A 135 11.30 10.25 -13.92
N LYS A 136 10.40 9.29 -13.91
CA LYS A 136 10.34 8.25 -14.95
C LYS A 136 9.79 8.77 -16.26
N THR A 137 8.91 9.76 -16.22
CA THR A 137 8.30 10.32 -17.44
C THR A 137 9.03 11.55 -17.93
N LYS A 138 10.06 11.99 -17.23
CA LYS A 138 10.87 13.13 -17.61
C LYS A 138 11.65 12.82 -18.88
N LYS A 139 11.52 13.70 -19.88
CA LYS A 139 12.25 13.56 -21.13
C LYS A 139 13.55 14.35 -21.05
N HIS A 140 14.58 13.75 -21.53
CA HIS A 140 15.91 14.35 -21.62
C HIS A 140 16.25 14.71 -23.05
#